data_8d14be390a672000865c84442f32888c
#
_entry.id   8d14be390a672000865c84442f32888c
#
_cell.length_a   1.000
_cell.length_b   1.000
_cell.length_c   1.000
_cell.angle_alpha   90.00
_cell.angle_beta   90.00
_cell.angle_gamma   90.00
#
_symmetry.space_group_name_H-M   'P 1'
#
loop_
_entity.id
_entity.type
_entity.pdbx_description
1 polymer ?
#
loop_
_entity_poly.entity_id
_entity_poly.type
_entity_poly.pdbx_seq_one_letter_code
_entity_poly.pdbx_strand_id
1 'polypeptide(L)'
;VRDLLELSSQLPGGMDDVCVARGQADTSALADAYRSALGASKAATEKAQTALDAIDAFEASGKTMEDAARLMMSCTMPRASKAFPKEQVELLKAEAADAFINIVLACGGPALDALVGLARSVEAEYRTLKAAQSALDNNDLLRMAYEALRDYPAIRAAYEGRFKMVMIDEFQDTDQ
;
A
#
# COMPACT_ATOMS: atom_id res chain seq x y z
N VAL A 1 10.52 -10.23 5.76
CA VAL A 1 9.86 -11.12 4.79
C VAL A 1 8.44 -11.44 5.26
N ARG A 2 8.27 -11.96 6.49
CA ARG A 2 6.94 -12.32 7.03
C ARG A 2 5.99 -11.14 7.04
N ASP A 3 6.40 -10.00 7.58
CA ASP A 3 5.59 -8.78 7.65
C ASP A 3 5.14 -8.31 6.27
N LEU A 4 6.01 -8.43 5.25
CA LEU A 4 5.67 -8.10 3.87
C LEU A 4 4.60 -9.04 3.30
N LEU A 5 4.70 -10.34 3.58
CA LEU A 5 3.73 -11.34 3.14
C LEU A 5 2.38 -11.15 3.85
N GLU A 6 2.40 -10.84 5.14
CA GLU A 6 1.20 -10.54 5.91
C GLU A 6 0.50 -9.30 5.40
N LEU A 7 1.24 -8.19 5.20
CA LEU A 7 0.70 -6.96 4.60
C LEU A 7 0.12 -7.23 3.21
N SER A 8 0.79 -8.04 2.37
CA SER A 8 0.28 -8.38 1.04
C SER A 8 -1.02 -9.17 1.08
N SER A 9 -1.26 -9.96 2.13
CA SER A 9 -2.49 -10.73 2.32
C SER A 9 -3.67 -9.90 2.80
N GLN A 10 -3.40 -8.73 3.39
CA GLN A 10 -4.42 -7.80 3.90
C GLN A 10 -4.93 -6.84 2.82
N LEU A 11 -4.27 -6.77 1.65
CA LEU A 11 -4.73 -5.93 0.55
C LEU A 11 -6.03 -6.50 -0.03
N PRO A 12 -7.09 -5.67 -0.18
CA PRO A 12 -8.31 -6.08 -0.85
C PRO A 12 -8.00 -6.57 -2.29
N GLY A 13 -8.44 -7.81 -2.63
CA GLY A 13 -8.13 -8.41 -3.93
C GLY A 13 -6.69 -8.88 -4.11
N GLY A 14 -5.82 -8.68 -3.11
CA GLY A 14 -4.42 -9.09 -3.13
C GLY A 14 -3.56 -8.25 -4.08
N MET A 15 -2.36 -8.76 -4.37
CA MET A 15 -1.41 -8.08 -5.25
C MET A 15 -1.88 -8.05 -6.72
N ASP A 16 -2.73 -8.97 -7.14
CA ASP A 16 -3.24 -9.01 -8.50
C ASP A 16 -4.05 -7.76 -8.84
N ASP A 17 -4.89 -7.28 -7.92
CA ASP A 17 -5.66 -6.04 -8.10
C ASP A 17 -4.76 -4.81 -8.18
N VAL A 18 -3.69 -4.76 -7.39
CA VAL A 18 -2.69 -3.69 -7.46
C VAL A 18 -1.98 -3.67 -8.81
N CYS A 19 -1.64 -4.86 -9.34
CA CYS A 19 -1.00 -4.97 -10.66
C CYS A 19 -1.95 -4.64 -11.81
N VAL A 20 -3.23 -5.01 -11.72
CA VAL A 20 -4.26 -4.66 -12.70
C VAL A 20 -4.50 -3.16 -12.75
N ALA A 21 -4.48 -2.49 -11.61
CA ALA A 21 -4.63 -1.02 -11.52
C ALA A 21 -3.55 -0.25 -12.31
N ARG A 22 -2.40 -0.86 -12.61
CA ARG A 22 -1.35 -0.24 -13.45
C ARG A 22 -1.81 0.10 -14.86
N GLY A 23 -2.65 -0.74 -15.47
CA GLY A 23 -3.24 -0.45 -16.79
C GLY A 23 -4.30 0.64 -16.75
N GLN A 24 -4.72 1.02 -15.55
CA GLN A 24 -5.84 1.93 -15.27
C GLN A 24 -5.41 3.19 -14.50
N ALA A 25 -4.14 3.59 -14.56
CA ALA A 25 -3.71 4.88 -14.01
C ALA A 25 -4.49 6.00 -14.71
N ASP A 26 -5.72 6.22 -14.23
CA ASP A 26 -6.65 7.20 -14.79
C ASP A 26 -6.35 8.57 -14.20
N THR A 27 -5.95 9.48 -15.05
CA THR A 27 -5.69 10.88 -14.70
C THR A 27 -6.87 11.79 -15.01
N SER A 28 -7.99 11.26 -15.50
CA SER A 28 -9.13 12.05 -15.95
C SER A 28 -9.73 12.90 -14.84
N ALA A 29 -9.97 12.34 -13.67
CA ALA A 29 -10.47 13.05 -12.51
C ALA A 29 -9.52 14.20 -12.09
N LEU A 30 -8.21 13.93 -12.08
CA LEU A 30 -7.19 14.95 -11.79
C LEU A 30 -7.19 16.07 -12.83
N ALA A 31 -7.30 15.73 -14.11
CA ALA A 31 -7.39 16.72 -15.20
C ALA A 31 -8.65 17.58 -15.07
N ASP A 32 -9.81 16.98 -14.78
CA ASP A 32 -11.07 17.70 -14.60
C ASP A 32 -11.01 18.65 -13.40
N ALA A 33 -10.40 18.20 -12.30
CA ALA A 33 -10.19 19.02 -11.12
C ALA A 33 -9.33 20.27 -11.44
N TYR A 34 -8.22 20.11 -12.16
CA TYR A 34 -7.40 21.26 -12.57
C TYR A 34 -8.07 22.13 -13.62
N ARG A 35 -8.89 21.57 -14.55
CA ARG A 35 -9.68 22.36 -15.49
C ARG A 35 -10.64 23.31 -14.78
N SER A 36 -11.18 22.93 -13.63
CA SER A 36 -12.05 23.79 -12.83
C SER A 36 -11.37 25.07 -12.33
N ALA A 37 -10.05 25.07 -12.23
CA ALA A 37 -9.26 26.25 -11.82
C ALA A 37 -8.88 27.17 -12.98
N LEU A 38 -9.12 26.76 -14.24
CA LEU A 38 -8.87 27.58 -15.41
C LEU A 38 -9.82 28.81 -15.43
N GLY A 39 -9.26 29.98 -15.66
CA GLY A 39 -10.03 31.24 -15.71
C GLY A 39 -10.39 31.85 -14.36
N ALA A 40 -10.14 31.14 -13.23
CA ALA A 40 -10.45 31.68 -11.92
C ALA A 40 -9.57 32.86 -11.50
N SER A 41 -8.27 32.81 -11.80
CA SER A 41 -7.32 33.92 -11.68
C SER A 41 -6.09 33.63 -12.53
N LYS A 42 -5.27 34.65 -12.86
CA LYS A 42 -4.05 34.43 -13.64
C LYS A 42 -3.14 33.36 -13.00
N ALA A 43 -2.88 33.46 -11.70
CA ALA A 43 -2.03 32.52 -10.98
C ALA A 43 -2.64 31.11 -10.87
N ALA A 44 -3.98 30.99 -10.74
CA ALA A 44 -4.65 29.70 -10.73
C ALA A 44 -4.62 29.05 -12.13
N THR A 45 -4.83 29.83 -13.18
CA THR A 45 -4.77 29.39 -14.57
C THR A 45 -3.36 28.90 -14.95
N GLU A 46 -2.30 29.64 -14.57
CA GLU A 46 -0.93 29.23 -14.84
C GLU A 46 -0.60 27.87 -14.17
N LYS A 47 -1.01 27.69 -12.91
CA LYS A 47 -0.81 26.43 -12.21
C LYS A 47 -1.63 25.29 -12.79
N ALA A 48 -2.88 25.55 -13.13
CA ALA A 48 -3.75 24.56 -13.77
C ALA A 48 -3.19 24.13 -15.13
N GLN A 49 -2.70 25.07 -15.93
CA GLN A 49 -2.09 24.74 -17.21
C GLN A 49 -0.83 23.90 -17.05
N THR A 50 0.07 24.26 -16.11
CA THR A 50 1.27 23.47 -15.80
C THR A 50 0.91 22.05 -15.37
N ALA A 51 -0.14 21.87 -14.57
CA ALA A 51 -0.58 20.56 -14.15
C ALA A 51 -1.17 19.75 -15.32
N LEU A 52 -1.97 20.37 -16.17
CA LEU A 52 -2.55 19.74 -17.37
C LEU A 52 -1.46 19.30 -18.35
N ASP A 53 -0.47 20.16 -18.61
CA ASP A 53 0.67 19.82 -19.47
C ASP A 53 1.48 18.63 -18.89
N ALA A 54 1.62 18.58 -17.57
CA ALA A 54 2.28 17.46 -16.89
C ALA A 54 1.45 16.17 -16.95
N ILE A 55 0.12 16.26 -16.89
CA ILE A 55 -0.78 15.11 -17.05
C ILE A 55 -0.67 14.57 -18.47
N ASP A 56 -0.70 15.43 -19.48
CA ASP A 56 -0.55 15.03 -20.88
C ASP A 56 0.82 14.36 -21.14
N ALA A 57 1.89 14.91 -20.54
CA ALA A 57 3.21 14.31 -20.61
C ALA A 57 3.28 12.93 -19.91
N PHE A 58 2.61 12.77 -18.78
CA PHE A 58 2.51 11.49 -18.08
C PHE A 58 1.73 10.46 -18.90
N GLU A 59 0.60 10.84 -19.51
CA GLU A 59 -0.17 9.94 -20.36
C GLU A 59 0.61 9.47 -21.60
N ALA A 60 1.50 10.31 -22.12
CA ALA A 60 2.38 9.99 -23.24
C ALA A 60 3.65 9.21 -22.83
N SER A 61 3.92 9.07 -21.54
CA SER A 61 5.12 8.43 -20.99
C SER A 61 4.98 6.92 -20.83
N GLY A 62 6.06 6.26 -20.38
CA GLY A 62 6.05 4.85 -19.99
C GLY A 62 5.34 4.56 -18.67
N LYS A 63 4.77 5.56 -18.01
CA LYS A 63 4.09 5.48 -16.71
C LYS A 63 4.95 4.80 -15.64
N THR A 64 6.21 5.23 -15.59
CA THR A 64 7.16 4.79 -14.56
C THR A 64 6.97 5.53 -13.24
N MET A 65 7.58 5.04 -12.17
CA MET A 65 7.59 5.75 -10.88
C MET A 65 8.24 7.14 -10.98
N GLU A 66 9.23 7.30 -11.87
CA GLU A 66 9.87 8.59 -12.12
C GLU A 66 8.90 9.56 -12.82
N ASP A 67 8.13 9.08 -13.79
CA ASP A 67 7.10 9.87 -14.47
C ASP A 67 5.99 10.29 -13.48
N ALA A 68 5.56 9.38 -12.59
CA ALA A 68 4.61 9.69 -11.53
C ALA A 68 5.15 10.77 -10.57
N ALA A 69 6.41 10.68 -10.18
CA ALA A 69 7.04 11.68 -9.33
C ALA A 69 7.11 13.06 -10.03
N ARG A 70 7.46 13.11 -11.30
CA ARG A 70 7.46 14.37 -12.10
C ARG A 70 6.07 14.98 -12.17
N LEU A 71 5.04 14.16 -12.43
CA LEU A 71 3.64 14.60 -12.42
C LEU A 71 3.26 15.24 -11.08
N MET A 72 3.52 14.52 -9.98
CA MET A 72 3.19 15.01 -8.62
C MET A 72 3.90 16.34 -8.30
N MET A 73 5.17 16.49 -8.67
CA MET A 73 5.92 17.72 -8.46
C MET A 73 5.39 18.90 -9.28
N SER A 74 4.82 18.65 -10.45
CA SER A 74 4.26 19.67 -11.36
C SER A 74 2.85 20.09 -10.95
N CYS A 75 2.09 19.22 -10.29
CA CYS A 75 0.71 19.46 -9.85
C CYS A 75 0.65 20.32 -8.59
N THR A 76 1.01 21.58 -8.69
CA THR A 76 0.98 22.52 -7.56
C THR A 76 -0.41 23.10 -7.32
N MET A 77 -0.82 23.21 -6.03
CA MET A 77 -2.15 23.73 -5.68
C MET A 77 -2.26 25.24 -5.90
N PRO A 78 -3.35 25.72 -6.54
CA PRO A 78 -3.66 27.14 -6.60
C PRO A 78 -4.00 27.67 -5.19
N ARG A 79 -3.74 28.96 -4.96
CA ARG A 79 -4.13 29.61 -3.70
C ARG A 79 -5.60 30.00 -3.76
N ALA A 80 -6.27 29.91 -2.61
CA ALA A 80 -7.64 30.38 -2.48
C ALA A 80 -7.74 31.88 -2.82
N SER A 81 -8.81 32.25 -3.52
CA SER A 81 -9.14 33.61 -3.91
C SER A 81 -10.65 33.79 -3.97
N LYS A 82 -11.15 35.00 -4.24
CA LYS A 82 -12.59 35.23 -4.44
C LYS A 82 -13.14 34.43 -5.63
N ALA A 83 -12.34 34.25 -6.68
CA ALA A 83 -12.74 33.54 -7.89
C ALA A 83 -12.46 32.00 -7.78
N PHE A 84 -11.66 31.56 -6.81
CA PHE A 84 -11.40 30.16 -6.51
C PHE A 84 -11.44 29.96 -4.98
N PRO A 85 -12.62 29.75 -4.41
CA PRO A 85 -12.84 29.67 -2.96
C PRO A 85 -12.07 28.53 -2.30
N LYS A 86 -11.89 28.64 -0.98
CA LYS A 86 -11.16 27.65 -0.17
C LYS A 86 -11.74 26.24 -0.32
N GLU A 87 -13.05 26.14 -0.40
CA GLU A 87 -13.76 24.86 -0.57
C GLU A 87 -13.36 24.17 -1.88
N GLN A 88 -13.19 24.91 -2.97
CA GLN A 88 -12.72 24.35 -4.23
C GLN A 88 -11.25 23.94 -4.18
N VAL A 89 -10.41 24.65 -3.44
CA VAL A 89 -9.01 24.26 -3.21
C VAL A 89 -8.94 22.96 -2.41
N GLU A 90 -9.76 22.80 -1.37
CA GLU A 90 -9.79 21.57 -0.57
C GLU A 90 -10.34 20.37 -1.37
N LEU A 91 -11.35 20.59 -2.21
CA LEU A 91 -11.85 19.56 -3.12
C LEU A 91 -10.77 19.13 -4.11
N LEU A 92 -10.10 20.07 -4.78
CA LEU A 92 -8.98 19.78 -5.67
C LEU A 92 -7.86 18.99 -4.98
N LYS A 93 -7.54 19.34 -3.71
CA LYS A 93 -6.54 18.59 -2.93
C LYS A 93 -6.97 17.15 -2.68
N ALA A 94 -8.22 16.93 -2.31
CA ALA A 94 -8.75 15.59 -2.06
C ALA A 94 -8.70 14.74 -3.34
N GLU A 95 -9.21 15.26 -4.46
CA GLU A 95 -9.19 14.58 -5.75
C GLU A 95 -7.76 14.30 -6.23
N ALA A 96 -6.84 15.27 -6.05
CA ALA A 96 -5.43 15.07 -6.38
C ALA A 96 -4.77 14.00 -5.50
N ALA A 97 -5.06 13.98 -4.20
CA ALA A 97 -4.52 12.97 -3.29
C ALA A 97 -4.95 11.56 -3.69
N ASP A 98 -6.24 11.37 -3.98
CA ASP A 98 -6.79 10.07 -4.40
C ASP A 98 -6.20 9.63 -5.75
N ALA A 99 -6.11 10.56 -6.72
CA ALA A 99 -5.50 10.28 -8.01
C ALA A 99 -4.02 9.89 -7.88
N PHE A 100 -3.25 10.59 -7.06
CA PHE A 100 -1.83 10.29 -6.85
C PHE A 100 -1.61 8.94 -6.17
N ILE A 101 -2.42 8.56 -5.19
CA ILE A 101 -2.37 7.23 -4.58
C ILE A 101 -2.55 6.16 -5.66
N ASN A 102 -3.57 6.29 -6.51
CA ASN A 102 -3.83 5.33 -7.59
C ASN A 102 -2.70 5.29 -8.63
N ILE A 103 -2.16 6.44 -9.02
CA ILE A 103 -1.03 6.53 -9.97
C ILE A 103 0.22 5.86 -9.39
N VAL A 104 0.56 6.11 -8.11
CA VAL A 104 1.71 5.50 -7.46
C VAL A 104 1.55 3.98 -7.35
N LEU A 105 0.37 3.50 -6.96
CA LEU A 105 0.07 2.07 -6.90
C LEU A 105 0.16 1.43 -8.29
N ALA A 106 -0.40 2.08 -9.30
CA ALA A 106 -0.36 1.59 -10.67
C ALA A 106 1.08 1.52 -11.22
N CYS A 107 1.91 2.54 -11.00
CA CYS A 107 3.29 2.58 -11.47
C CYS A 107 4.22 1.64 -10.68
N GLY A 108 3.97 1.49 -9.37
CA GLY A 108 4.79 0.70 -8.45
C GLY A 108 4.40 -0.77 -8.35
N GLY A 109 3.18 -1.13 -8.74
CA GLY A 109 2.59 -2.46 -8.56
C GLY A 109 3.49 -3.61 -9.00
N PRO A 110 4.06 -3.62 -10.21
CA PRO A 110 4.90 -4.72 -10.67
C PRO A 110 6.20 -4.91 -9.89
N ALA A 111 6.80 -3.83 -9.40
CA ALA A 111 7.98 -3.94 -8.54
C ALA A 111 7.61 -4.54 -7.19
N LEU A 112 6.46 -4.15 -6.65
CA LEU A 112 5.94 -4.68 -5.40
C LEU A 112 5.54 -6.16 -5.55
N ASP A 113 4.89 -6.53 -6.64
CA ASP A 113 4.55 -7.93 -6.95
C ASP A 113 5.81 -8.81 -7.06
N ALA A 114 6.82 -8.33 -7.79
CA ALA A 114 8.10 -9.03 -7.90
C ALA A 114 8.78 -9.20 -6.53
N LEU A 115 8.71 -8.19 -5.66
CA LEU A 115 9.27 -8.25 -4.31
C LEU A 115 8.51 -9.25 -3.44
N VAL A 116 7.18 -9.26 -3.49
CA VAL A 116 6.34 -10.25 -2.76
C VAL A 116 6.59 -11.66 -3.30
N GLY A 117 6.71 -11.83 -4.62
CA GLY A 117 7.05 -13.10 -5.24
C GLY A 117 8.42 -13.64 -4.78
N LEU A 118 9.42 -12.77 -4.73
CA LEU A 118 10.74 -13.11 -4.19
C LEU A 118 10.66 -13.50 -2.71
N ALA A 119 9.93 -12.74 -1.89
CA ALA A 119 9.74 -13.02 -0.48
C ALA A 119 9.09 -14.40 -0.25
N ARG A 120 8.07 -14.76 -1.02
CA ARG A 120 7.43 -16.07 -0.99
C ARG A 120 8.39 -17.20 -1.36
N SER A 121 9.21 -16.99 -2.40
CA SER A 121 10.21 -17.97 -2.83
C SER A 121 11.27 -18.22 -1.76
N VAL A 122 11.77 -17.15 -1.13
CA VAL A 122 12.74 -17.24 -0.03
C VAL A 122 12.14 -17.97 1.18
N GLU A 123 10.88 -17.68 1.54
CA GLU A 123 10.22 -18.36 2.65
C GLU A 123 10.02 -19.85 2.36
N ALA A 124 9.60 -20.22 1.15
CA ALA A 124 9.41 -21.61 0.76
C ALA A 124 10.73 -22.40 0.80
N GLU A 125 11.80 -21.83 0.28
CA GLU A 125 13.14 -22.45 0.31
C GLU A 125 13.67 -22.57 1.74
N TYR A 126 13.48 -21.54 2.56
CA TYR A 126 13.87 -21.57 3.97
C TYR A 126 13.14 -22.66 4.77
N ARG A 127 11.83 -22.83 4.53
CA ARG A 127 11.05 -23.94 5.11
C ARG A 127 11.57 -25.31 4.67
N THR A 128 11.91 -25.45 3.40
CA THR A 128 12.48 -26.69 2.85
C THR A 128 13.82 -27.03 3.49
N LEU A 129 14.72 -26.06 3.63
CA LEU A 129 16.01 -26.21 4.27
C LEU A 129 15.86 -26.59 5.77
N LYS A 130 14.95 -25.94 6.50
CA LYS A 130 14.66 -26.29 7.90
C LYS A 130 14.15 -27.72 8.03
N ALA A 131 13.22 -28.12 7.16
CA ALA A 131 12.69 -29.48 7.16
C ALA A 131 13.78 -30.52 6.86
N ALA A 132 14.65 -30.26 5.89
CA ALA A 132 15.77 -31.15 5.56
C ALA A 132 16.78 -31.31 6.70
N GLN A 133 16.95 -30.27 7.52
CA GLN A 133 17.86 -30.27 8.66
C GLN A 133 17.17 -30.69 9.98
N SER A 134 15.86 -30.96 9.96
CA SER A 134 15.04 -31.18 11.16
C SER A 134 15.21 -30.04 12.18
N ALA A 135 15.38 -28.80 11.69
CA ALA A 135 15.60 -27.60 12.50
C ALA A 135 14.31 -26.79 12.65
N LEU A 136 14.12 -26.24 13.85
CA LEU A 136 13.04 -25.32 14.17
C LEU A 136 13.64 -24.05 14.76
N ASP A 137 13.12 -22.90 14.36
CA ASP A 137 13.41 -21.64 15.04
C ASP A 137 12.36 -21.33 16.11
N ASN A 138 12.60 -20.30 16.93
CA ASN A 138 11.69 -19.91 18.02
C ASN A 138 10.27 -19.60 17.51
N ASN A 139 10.16 -18.99 16.33
CA ASN A 139 8.87 -18.68 15.74
C ASN A 139 8.11 -19.94 15.29
N ASP A 140 8.84 -20.95 14.80
CA ASP A 140 8.22 -22.25 14.48
C ASP A 140 7.67 -22.91 15.73
N LEU A 141 8.40 -22.86 16.86
CA LEU A 141 7.95 -23.43 18.13
C LEU A 141 6.68 -22.73 18.63
N LEU A 142 6.64 -21.40 18.59
CA LEU A 142 5.45 -20.62 18.99
C LEU A 142 4.27 -20.94 18.09
N ARG A 143 4.47 -20.93 16.76
CA ARG A 143 3.43 -21.25 15.78
C ARG A 143 2.88 -22.66 15.97
N MET A 144 3.77 -23.67 16.11
CA MET A 144 3.37 -25.07 16.32
C MET A 144 2.63 -25.24 17.65
N ALA A 145 3.04 -24.55 18.71
CA ALA A 145 2.35 -24.57 19.99
C ALA A 145 0.94 -23.96 19.87
N TYR A 146 0.82 -22.83 19.18
CA TYR A 146 -0.47 -22.19 18.91
C TYR A 146 -1.39 -23.10 18.07
N GLU A 147 -0.88 -23.65 16.96
CA GLU A 147 -1.62 -24.58 16.10
C GLU A 147 -2.07 -25.84 16.88
N ALA A 148 -1.19 -26.41 17.73
CA ALA A 148 -1.51 -27.55 18.56
C ALA A 148 -2.66 -27.26 19.54
N LEU A 149 -2.65 -26.10 20.19
CA LEU A 149 -3.71 -25.70 21.11
C LEU A 149 -5.01 -25.32 20.38
N ARG A 150 -4.91 -24.76 19.17
CA ARG A 150 -6.09 -24.37 18.36
C ARG A 150 -6.78 -25.58 17.75
N ASP A 151 -6.03 -26.45 17.11
CA ASP A 151 -6.57 -27.47 16.20
C ASP A 151 -6.78 -28.84 16.89
N TYR A 152 -6.18 -29.04 18.07
CA TYR A 152 -6.29 -30.29 18.82
C TYR A 152 -6.96 -30.08 20.18
N PRO A 153 -8.32 -30.24 20.26
CA PRO A 153 -9.05 -30.03 21.51
C PRO A 153 -8.56 -30.87 22.71
N ALA A 154 -8.05 -32.07 22.43
CA ALA A 154 -7.49 -32.94 23.48
C ALA A 154 -6.21 -32.35 24.13
N ILE A 155 -5.35 -31.73 23.33
CA ILE A 155 -4.16 -31.02 23.81
C ILE A 155 -4.60 -29.81 24.63
N ARG A 156 -5.51 -28.99 24.12
CA ARG A 156 -6.04 -27.85 24.85
C ARG A 156 -6.64 -28.25 26.18
N ALA A 157 -7.49 -29.28 26.23
CA ALA A 157 -8.11 -29.79 27.45
C ALA A 157 -7.09 -30.29 28.47
N ALA A 158 -5.98 -30.90 28.01
CA ALA A 158 -4.91 -31.33 28.90
C ALA A 158 -4.17 -30.17 29.59
N TYR A 159 -4.16 -29.00 29.00
CA TYR A 159 -3.55 -27.79 29.57
C TYR A 159 -4.54 -26.89 30.28
N GLU A 160 -5.83 -27.01 30.00
CA GLU A 160 -6.89 -26.24 30.62
C GLU A 160 -6.93 -26.55 32.14
N GLY A 161 -6.86 -25.47 32.94
CA GLY A 161 -6.82 -25.61 34.40
C GLY A 161 -5.49 -26.08 35.02
N ARG A 162 -4.45 -26.43 34.22
CA ARG A 162 -3.14 -26.81 34.71
C ARG A 162 -2.41 -25.65 35.40
N PHE A 163 -2.61 -24.45 34.89
CA PHE A 163 -2.03 -23.23 35.44
C PHE A 163 -3.10 -22.44 36.19
N LYS A 164 -2.86 -22.13 37.45
CA LYS A 164 -3.75 -21.34 38.30
C LYS A 164 -3.57 -19.82 38.04
N MET A 165 -2.41 -19.43 37.55
CA MET A 165 -2.05 -18.05 37.25
C MET A 165 -1.02 -18.06 36.13
N VAL A 166 -1.19 -17.14 35.21
CA VAL A 166 -0.21 -16.80 34.16
C VAL A 166 0.19 -15.36 34.38
N MET A 167 1.47 -15.10 34.52
CA MET A 167 2.03 -13.73 34.59
C MET A 167 2.82 -13.48 33.30
N ILE A 168 2.54 -12.35 32.67
CA ILE A 168 3.22 -11.92 31.45
C ILE A 168 4.06 -10.70 31.84
N ASP A 169 5.38 -10.84 31.69
CA ASP A 169 6.34 -9.74 31.75
C ASP A 169 6.62 -9.26 30.32
N GLU A 170 7.03 -7.99 30.18
CA GLU A 170 7.32 -7.37 28.86
C GLU A 170 6.17 -7.58 27.85
N PHE A 171 4.94 -7.23 28.24
CA PHE A 171 3.73 -7.45 27.46
C PHE A 171 3.80 -6.84 26.05
N GLN A 172 4.58 -5.76 25.87
CA GLN A 172 4.84 -5.13 24.57
C GLN A 172 5.58 -6.03 23.58
N ASP A 173 6.27 -7.06 24.06
CA ASP A 173 7.03 -8.02 23.22
C ASP A 173 6.18 -9.25 22.84
N THR A 174 4.93 -9.30 23.32
CA THR A 174 3.99 -10.36 22.92
C THR A 174 3.32 -9.99 21.61
N ASP A 175 3.47 -10.84 20.60
CA ASP A 175 2.71 -10.74 19.33
C ASP A 175 1.22 -10.97 19.60
N GLN A 176 0.38 -10.23 18.85
CA GLN A 176 -1.07 -10.38 18.88
C GLN A 176 -1.53 -11.56 18.04
#